data_51e552433b57a1b3aeb8e3ea0c29afc8
#
_entry.id   51e552433b57a1b3aeb8e3ea0c29afc8
#
_cell.length_a   1.000
_cell.length_b   1.000
_cell.length_c   1.000
_cell.angle_alpha   90.00
_cell.angle_beta   90.00
_cell.angle_gamma   90.00
#
_symmetry.space_group_name_H-M   'P 1'
#
loop_
_entity.id
_entity.type
_entity.pdbx_description
1 polymer ?
#
loop_
_entity_poly.entity_id
_entity_poly.type
_entity_poly.pdbx_seq_one_letter_code
_entity_poly.pdbx_strand_id
1 'polypeptide(L)' 'MNNVSLIGRLVFDPELKYVNDDRAVCTFCLAVSRNYRNKDGVIPTDFINIDIWGRRAETLCQYASKGSLIAV' A
#
# COMPACT_ATOMS: atom_id res chain seq x y z
N MET A 1 -20.26 -0.58 8.75
CA MET A 1 -18.83 -0.21 8.67
C MET A 1 -18.12 -1.07 7.65
N ASN A 2 -17.38 -0.47 6.76
CA ASN A 2 -16.64 -1.21 5.76
C ASN A 2 -15.18 -1.38 6.22
N ASN A 3 -14.72 -2.62 6.19
CA ASN A 3 -13.33 -2.94 6.51
C ASN A 3 -12.65 -3.56 5.31
N VAL A 4 -11.44 -3.06 5.03
CA VAL A 4 -10.59 -3.64 3.99
C VAL A 4 -9.25 -3.99 4.63
N SER A 5 -8.84 -5.24 4.45
CA SER A 5 -7.53 -5.72 4.92
C SER A 5 -6.76 -6.25 3.72
N LEU A 6 -5.57 -5.70 3.52
CA LEU A 6 -4.72 -6.07 2.39
C LEU A 6 -3.31 -6.37 2.88
N ILE A 7 -2.70 -7.39 2.29
CA ILE A 7 -1.29 -7.72 2.51
C ILE A 7 -0.62 -7.73 1.15
N GLY A 8 0.44 -6.97 0.99
CA GLY A 8 1.14 -6.90 -0.28
C GLY A 8 2.50 -6.23 -0.14
N ARG A 9 3.20 -6.11 -1.27
CA ARG A 9 4.50 -5.46 -1.33
C ARG A 9 4.39 -4.12 -2.02
N LEU A 10 5.16 -3.17 -1.54
CA LEU A 10 5.22 -1.85 -2.16
C LEU A 10 5.88 -1.94 -3.54
N VAL A 11 5.22 -1.37 -4.54
CA VAL A 11 5.71 -1.34 -5.92
C VAL A 11 6.82 -0.31 -6.07
N PHE A 12 6.73 0.78 -5.32
CA PHE A 12 7.75 1.84 -5.29
C PHE A 12 7.80 2.41 -3.87
N ASP A 13 8.79 3.26 -3.60
CA ASP A 13 8.89 3.89 -2.28
C ASP A 13 7.66 4.74 -2.00
N PRO A 14 7.10 4.69 -0.78
CA PRO A 14 5.94 5.49 -0.45
C PRO A 14 6.27 6.98 -0.50
N GLU A 15 5.32 7.77 -0.98
CA GLU A 15 5.49 9.21 -1.12
C GLU A 15 4.72 9.93 -0.02
N LEU A 16 5.44 10.71 0.79
CA LEU A 16 4.85 11.50 1.85
C LEU A 16 4.66 12.92 1.39
N LYS A 17 3.44 13.44 1.56
CA LYS A 17 3.11 14.83 1.25
C LYS A 17 2.36 15.45 2.41
N TYR A 18 2.44 16.76 2.53
CA TYR A 18 1.65 17.54 3.49
C TYR A 18 0.67 18.39 2.71
N VAL A 19 -0.60 18.25 3.02
CA VAL A 19 -1.68 19.00 2.36
C VAL A 19 -2.51 19.70 3.41
N ASN A 20 -3.10 20.83 3.07
CA ASN A 20 -4.04 21.58 3.92
C ASN A 20 -3.68 21.54 5.42
N ASP A 21 -3.13 22.61 5.95
CA ASP A 21 -2.83 22.73 7.39
C ASP A 21 -1.88 21.64 7.93
N ASP A 22 -0.87 21.30 7.14
CA ASP A 22 0.18 20.35 7.54
C ASP A 22 -0.32 18.94 7.79
N ARG A 23 -1.38 18.54 7.12
CA ARG A 23 -1.90 17.19 7.23
C ARG A 23 -1.06 16.24 6.37
N ALA A 24 -0.47 15.22 7.00
CA ALA A 24 0.35 14.25 6.30
C ALA A 24 -0.51 13.25 5.53
N VAL A 25 -0.12 12.95 4.30
CA VAL A 25 -0.69 11.87 3.51
C VAL A 25 0.43 11.06 2.85
N CYS A 26 0.35 9.75 2.98
CA CYS A 26 1.28 8.83 2.34
C CYS A 26 0.54 8.08 1.23
N THR A 27 1.06 8.18 0.02
CA THR A 27 0.50 7.50 -1.15
C THR A 27 1.45 6.40 -1.57
N PHE A 28 0.91 5.20 -1.77
CA PHE A 28 1.68 4.06 -2.22
C PHE A 28 0.83 3.09 -3.00
N CYS A 29 1.49 2.19 -3.72
CA CYS A 29 0.82 1.13 -4.48
C CYS A 29 1.26 -0.22 -3.94
N LEU A 30 0.29 -1.07 -3.62
CA LEU A 30 0.53 -2.45 -3.18
C LEU A 30 0.32 -3.42 -4.33
N ALA A 31 1.26 -4.33 -4.49
CA ALA A 31 1.08 -5.51 -5.33
C ALA A 31 0.54 -6.63 -4.44
N VAL A 32 -0.73 -6.98 -4.65
CA VAL A 32 -1.42 -7.99 -3.85
C VAL A 32 -1.69 -9.22 -4.72
N SER A 33 -1.10 -10.34 -4.36
CA SER A 33 -1.31 -11.59 -5.09
C SER A 33 -2.61 -12.25 -4.64
N ARG A 34 -3.37 -12.76 -5.62
CA ARG A 34 -4.58 -13.52 -5.33
C ARG A 34 -4.23 -14.91 -4.81
N ASN A 35 -5.17 -15.56 -4.11
CA ASN A 35 -4.93 -16.87 -3.48
C ASN A 35 -5.05 -18.04 -4.44
N TYR A 36 -5.32 -17.81 -5.72
CA TYR A 36 -5.56 -18.89 -6.68
C TYR A 36 -4.84 -18.62 -7.99
N ARG A 37 -4.60 -19.70 -8.72
CA ARG A 37 -4.02 -19.60 -10.06
C ARG A 37 -5.15 -19.47 -11.09
N ASN A 38 -4.89 -18.71 -12.15
CA ASN A 38 -5.82 -18.62 -13.27
C ASN A 38 -5.69 -19.84 -14.19
N LYS A 39 -6.41 -19.83 -15.33
CA LYS A 39 -6.39 -20.95 -16.28
C LYS A 39 -5.00 -21.26 -16.84
N ASP A 40 -4.13 -20.28 -16.91
CA ASP A 40 -2.78 -20.41 -17.42
C ASP A 40 -1.76 -20.82 -16.35
N GLY A 41 -2.22 -21.12 -15.14
CA GLY A 41 -1.37 -21.49 -14.03
C GLY A 41 -0.63 -20.33 -13.39
N VAL A 42 -1.01 -19.10 -13.71
CA VAL A 42 -0.39 -17.88 -13.21
C VAL A 42 -1.22 -17.33 -12.04
N ILE A 43 -0.56 -16.86 -10.98
CA ILE A 43 -1.22 -16.20 -9.87
C ILE A 43 -1.41 -14.73 -10.25
N PRO A 44 -2.67 -14.27 -10.39
CA PRO A 44 -2.91 -12.86 -10.71
C PRO A 44 -2.46 -11.94 -9.58
N THR A 45 -1.99 -10.76 -9.95
CA THR A 45 -1.58 -9.73 -8.99
C THR A 45 -2.41 -8.48 -9.25
N ASP A 46 -2.98 -7.94 -8.18
CA ASP A 46 -3.71 -6.68 -8.24
C ASP A 46 -2.81 -5.56 -7.74
N PHE A 47 -2.82 -4.43 -8.44
CA PHE A 47 -2.08 -3.23 -8.04
C PHE A 47 -3.09 -2.23 -7.47
N ILE A 48 -2.98 -1.96 -6.19
CA ILE A 48 -3.98 -1.17 -5.47
C ILE A 48 -3.31 0.09 -4.92
N ASN A 49 -3.83 1.26 -5.32
CA ASN A 49 -3.35 2.53 -4.82
C ASN A 49 -4.00 2.83 -3.47
N ILE A 50 -3.18 3.23 -2.51
CA ILE A 50 -3.63 3.45 -1.14
C ILE A 50 -3.12 4.80 -0.65
N ASP A 51 -4.01 5.54 0.04
CA ASP A 51 -3.66 6.77 0.74
C ASP A 51 -3.86 6.56 2.23
N ILE A 52 -2.84 6.91 3.02
CA ILE A 52 -2.92 6.88 4.48
C ILE A 52 -2.68 8.30 4.99
N TRP A 53 -3.49 8.73 5.96
CA TRP A 53 -3.47 10.08 6.48
C TRP A 53 -2.96 10.14 7.92
N GLY A 54 -2.33 11.25 8.26
CA GLY A 54 -1.95 11.56 9.62
C GLY A 54 -0.66 10.89 10.05
N ARG A 55 -0.57 10.60 11.36
CA ARG A 55 0.65 10.05 11.95
C ARG A 55 1.05 8.70 11.35
N ARG A 56 0.09 7.89 10.95
CA ARG A 56 0.35 6.60 10.30
C ARG A 56 1.09 6.78 8.97
N ALA A 57 0.78 7.87 8.24
CA ALA A 57 1.45 8.18 6.99
C ALA A 57 2.94 8.45 7.24
N GLU A 58 3.26 9.24 8.24
CA GLU A 58 4.63 9.55 8.59
C GLU A 58 5.40 8.30 9.01
N THR A 59 4.78 7.46 9.86
CA THR A 59 5.38 6.21 10.31
C THR A 59 5.66 5.27 9.15
N LEU A 60 4.69 5.10 8.26
CA LEU A 60 4.86 4.20 7.13
C LEU A 60 6.01 4.65 6.23
N CYS A 61 6.08 5.93 5.89
CA CYS A 61 7.14 6.46 5.04
C CYS A 61 8.52 6.37 5.68
N GLN A 62 8.57 6.34 7.00
CA GLN A 62 9.82 6.23 7.74
C GLN A 62 10.39 4.80 7.68
N TYR A 63 9.53 3.79 7.71
CA TYR A 63 9.95 2.40 7.85
C TYR A 63 9.76 1.54 6.61
N ALA A 64 8.94 1.96 5.67
CA ALA A 64 8.63 1.16 4.49
C ALA A 64 9.37 1.69 3.26
N SER A 65 9.71 0.77 2.36
CA SER A 65 10.38 1.10 1.10
C SER A 65 9.91 0.13 0.01
N LYS A 66 10.32 0.39 -1.22
CA LYS A 66 10.01 -0.48 -2.35
C LYS A 66 10.35 -1.93 -2.01
N GLY A 67 9.42 -2.83 -2.21
CA GLY A 67 9.57 -4.25 -1.93
C GLY A 67 9.17 -4.67 -0.52
N SER A 68 8.93 -3.72 0.40
CA SER A 68 8.48 -4.06 1.75
C SER A 68 7.15 -4.77 1.74
N LEU A 69 7.03 -5.82 2.55
CA LEU A 69 5.75 -6.51 2.76
C LEU A 69 5.01 -5.83 3.89
N ILE A 70 3.83 -5.32 3.59
CA ILE A 70 3.02 -4.63 4.60
C ILE A 70 1.58 -5.12 4.59
N ALA A 71 0.90 -4.90 5.71
CA ALA A 71 -0.52 -5.18 5.86
C ALA A 71 -1.24 -3.87 6.21
N VAL A 72 -2.33 -3.60 5.51
CA VAL A 72 -3.15 -2.41 5.76
C VAL A 72 -4.63 -2.77 5.88
#